data_54c4f87e854ab1faec05475944aceea0
#
_entry.id   54c4f87e854ab1faec05475944aceea0
#
_cell.length_a   1.000
_cell.length_b   1.000
_cell.length_c   1.000
_cell.angle_alpha   90.00
_cell.angle_beta   90.00
_cell.angle_gamma   90.00
#
_symmetry.space_group_name_H-M   'P 1'
#
loop_
_entity.id
_entity.type
_entity.pdbx_description
1 polymer ?
#
loop_
_entity_poly.entity_id
_entity_poly.type
_entity_poly.pdbx_seq_one_letter_code
_entity_poly.pdbx_strand_id
1 'polypeptide(L)'
;MGTWTRAELQEAHDHFIEAAAEAGRTKDWTVWANCFTEDAEYHEHLYGKFHGRAEILEWISKTMGEWPNSEMTTFPHNWCVCDEERGWWICEIENRFDDPGDGKIYEASNITILKYAGDGQFSSEEDVYNPAAFAPVVKAWMAAKKAHSPEA
;
A
#
# COMPACT_ATOMS: atom_id res chain seq x y z
N MET A 1 -12.20 -15.55 22.74
CA MET A 1 -12.86 -15.31 21.43
C MET A 1 -12.62 -13.88 21.01
N GLY A 2 -12.21 -13.69 19.79
CA GLY A 2 -12.05 -12.35 19.22
C GLY A 2 -13.39 -11.62 19.05
N THR A 3 -13.35 -10.32 18.91
CA THR A 3 -14.53 -9.49 18.67
C THR A 3 -15.10 -9.69 17.27
N TRP A 4 -14.24 -10.05 16.33
CA TRP A 4 -14.57 -10.22 14.91
C TRP A 4 -14.18 -11.60 14.39
N THR A 5 -14.78 -11.99 13.28
CA THR A 5 -14.49 -13.26 12.62
C THR A 5 -13.44 -13.07 11.55
N ARG A 6 -12.76 -14.16 11.19
CA ARG A 6 -11.85 -14.17 10.04
C ARG A 6 -12.54 -13.72 8.75
N ALA A 7 -13.80 -14.07 8.56
CA ALA A 7 -14.56 -13.71 7.37
C ALA A 7 -14.74 -12.19 7.25
N GLU A 8 -15.03 -11.50 8.36
CA GLU A 8 -15.14 -10.03 8.37
C GLU A 8 -13.80 -9.36 8.06
N LEU A 9 -12.71 -9.84 8.66
CA LEU A 9 -11.38 -9.32 8.38
C LEU A 9 -10.98 -9.56 6.92
N GLN A 10 -11.29 -10.74 6.39
CA GLN A 10 -11.01 -11.09 4.99
C GLN A 10 -11.76 -10.17 4.03
N GLU A 11 -13.04 -9.96 4.25
CA GLU A 11 -13.86 -9.09 3.41
C GLU A 11 -13.33 -7.64 3.42
N ALA A 12 -12.99 -7.12 4.60
CA ALA A 12 -12.40 -5.79 4.73
C ALA A 12 -11.06 -5.69 4.00
N HIS A 13 -10.22 -6.72 4.11
CA HIS A 13 -8.93 -6.78 3.42
C HIS A 13 -9.09 -6.91 1.89
N ASP A 14 -10.02 -7.71 1.42
CA ASP A 14 -10.31 -7.85 -0.02
C ASP A 14 -10.73 -6.49 -0.61
N HIS A 15 -11.59 -5.75 0.08
CA HIS A 15 -11.95 -4.40 -0.31
C HIS A 15 -10.76 -3.44 -0.29
N PHE A 16 -9.90 -3.54 0.71
CA PHE A 16 -8.66 -2.75 0.81
C PHE A 16 -7.73 -3.00 -0.39
N ILE A 17 -7.54 -4.26 -0.79
CA ILE A 17 -6.74 -4.64 -1.97
C ILE A 17 -7.34 -4.04 -3.25
N GLU A 18 -8.65 -4.17 -3.45
CA GLU A 18 -9.34 -3.63 -4.61
C GLU A 18 -9.22 -2.10 -4.68
N ALA A 19 -9.40 -1.44 -3.54
CA ALA A 19 -9.27 0.02 -3.44
C ALA A 19 -7.84 0.50 -3.76
N ALA A 20 -6.81 -0.23 -3.30
CA ALA A 20 -5.42 0.08 -3.62
C ALA A 20 -5.11 -0.10 -5.12
N ALA A 21 -5.61 -1.18 -5.73
CA ALA A 21 -5.44 -1.43 -7.16
C ALA A 21 -6.10 -0.33 -8.01
N GLU A 22 -7.31 0.07 -7.65
CA GLU A 22 -8.03 1.16 -8.33
C GLU A 22 -7.31 2.50 -8.16
N ALA A 23 -6.83 2.81 -6.96
CA ALA A 23 -6.07 4.04 -6.69
C ALA A 23 -4.75 4.07 -7.47
N GLY A 24 -4.04 2.95 -7.57
CA GLY A 24 -2.83 2.83 -8.39
C GLY A 24 -3.11 3.15 -9.87
N ARG A 25 -4.26 2.71 -10.39
CA ARG A 25 -4.69 2.92 -11.77
C ARG A 25 -5.19 4.35 -12.03
N THR A 26 -6.01 4.90 -11.14
CA THR A 26 -6.70 6.19 -11.32
C THR A 26 -5.95 7.38 -10.73
N LYS A 27 -5.04 7.15 -9.80
CA LYS A 27 -4.36 8.15 -8.95
C LYS A 27 -5.31 8.84 -7.95
N ASP A 28 -6.53 8.36 -7.81
CA ASP A 28 -7.47 8.81 -6.77
C ASP A 28 -7.45 7.84 -5.59
N TRP A 29 -6.92 8.29 -4.47
CA TRP A 29 -6.75 7.50 -3.24
C TRP A 29 -7.91 7.62 -2.27
N THR A 30 -9.00 8.30 -2.65
CA THR A 30 -10.15 8.55 -1.78
C THR A 30 -10.82 7.26 -1.30
N VAL A 31 -11.08 6.31 -2.21
CA VAL A 31 -11.72 5.03 -1.86
C VAL A 31 -10.83 4.20 -0.94
N TRP A 32 -9.52 4.18 -1.21
CA TRP A 32 -8.56 3.50 -0.34
C TRP A 32 -8.50 4.14 1.06
N ALA A 33 -8.47 5.47 1.15
CA ALA A 33 -8.48 6.16 2.44
C ALA A 33 -9.77 5.90 3.23
N ASN A 34 -10.89 5.68 2.56
CA ASN A 34 -12.16 5.33 3.19
C ASN A 34 -12.16 3.92 3.84
N CYS A 35 -11.15 3.10 3.57
CA CYS A 35 -10.94 1.85 4.30
C CYS A 35 -10.45 2.07 5.74
N PHE A 36 -10.13 3.31 6.11
CA PHE A 36 -9.71 3.68 7.47
C PHE A 36 -10.82 4.41 8.22
N THR A 37 -10.80 4.29 9.56
CA THR A 37 -11.65 5.12 10.43
C THR A 37 -11.23 6.59 10.33
N GLU A 38 -12.11 7.51 10.73
CA GLU A 38 -11.81 8.96 10.69
C GLU A 38 -10.60 9.35 11.53
N ASP A 39 -10.37 8.64 12.64
CA ASP A 39 -9.28 8.85 13.60
C ASP A 39 -8.13 7.85 13.46
N ALA A 40 -8.01 7.17 12.33
CA ALA A 40 -7.01 6.13 12.11
C ALA A 40 -5.58 6.65 12.28
N GLU A 41 -4.72 5.75 12.72
CA GLU A 41 -3.28 5.98 12.85
C GLU A 41 -2.55 5.26 11.72
N TYR A 42 -1.66 5.95 11.03
CA TYR A 42 -0.79 5.35 10.01
C TYR A 42 0.68 5.58 10.38
N HIS A 43 1.44 4.50 10.43
CA HIS A 43 2.89 4.57 10.66
C HIS A 43 3.63 4.02 9.44
N GLU A 44 4.24 4.91 8.68
CA GLU A 44 5.11 4.59 7.56
C GLU A 44 6.57 4.85 7.98
N HIS A 45 7.43 3.83 7.91
CA HIS A 45 8.75 3.87 8.54
C HIS A 45 9.75 4.83 7.88
N LEU A 46 9.50 5.26 6.64
CA LEU A 46 10.30 6.30 5.98
C LEU A 46 9.70 7.69 6.16
N TYR A 47 8.37 7.82 5.96
CA TYR A 47 7.68 9.10 5.92
C TYR A 47 7.18 9.59 7.29
N GLY A 48 7.00 8.69 8.25
CA GLY A 48 6.60 9.03 9.60
C GLY A 48 5.18 8.60 9.97
N LYS A 49 4.56 9.34 10.87
CA LYS A 49 3.24 9.03 11.42
C LYS A 49 2.20 10.04 10.97
N PHE A 50 1.03 9.53 10.61
CA PHE A 50 -0.11 10.34 10.16
C PHE A 50 -1.33 10.00 11.03
N HIS A 51 -2.06 11.02 11.43
CA HIS A 51 -3.23 10.89 12.28
C HIS A 51 -4.49 11.37 11.56
N GLY A 52 -5.45 10.47 11.47
CA GLY A 52 -6.74 10.72 10.84
C GLY A 52 -6.75 10.46 9.33
N ARG A 53 -7.93 10.01 8.86
CA ARG A 53 -8.16 9.68 7.44
C ARG A 53 -7.79 10.82 6.49
N ALA A 54 -8.10 12.06 6.86
CA ALA A 54 -7.83 13.22 6.01
C ALA A 54 -6.31 13.44 5.81
N GLU A 55 -5.53 13.32 6.87
CA GLU A 55 -4.08 13.45 6.82
C GLU A 55 -3.44 12.29 6.04
N ILE A 56 -3.95 11.07 6.24
CA ILE A 56 -3.53 9.89 5.47
C ILE A 56 -3.79 10.09 3.98
N LEU A 57 -4.98 10.58 3.60
CA LEU A 57 -5.34 10.84 2.21
C LEU A 57 -4.45 11.91 1.58
N GLU A 58 -4.18 12.99 2.30
CA GLU A 58 -3.31 14.07 1.82
C GLU A 58 -1.89 13.55 1.55
N TRP A 59 -1.32 12.83 2.52
CA TRP A 59 0.02 12.25 2.41
C TRP A 59 0.13 11.25 1.26
N ILE A 60 -0.78 10.28 1.18
CA ILE A 60 -0.69 9.24 0.16
C ILE A 60 -0.91 9.81 -1.26
N SER A 61 -1.84 10.75 -1.40
CA SER A 61 -2.12 11.40 -2.68
C SER A 61 -0.90 12.18 -3.18
N LYS A 62 -0.23 12.91 -2.29
CA LYS A 62 1.00 13.62 -2.61
C LYS A 62 2.13 12.64 -2.97
N THR A 63 2.40 11.67 -2.10
CA THR A 63 3.52 10.73 -2.24
C THR A 63 3.38 9.89 -3.51
N MET A 64 2.19 9.35 -3.77
CA MET A 64 1.93 8.52 -4.95
C MET A 64 1.61 9.35 -6.21
N GLY A 65 1.46 10.66 -6.07
CA GLY A 65 1.37 11.59 -7.20
C GLY A 65 2.71 12.07 -7.74
N GLU A 66 3.79 11.92 -6.96
CA GLU A 66 5.14 12.36 -7.33
C GLU A 66 5.90 11.25 -8.06
N TRP A 67 6.54 11.63 -9.17
CA TRP A 67 7.44 10.71 -9.89
C TRP A 67 8.72 10.46 -9.06
N PRO A 68 9.27 9.23 -8.96
CA PRO A 68 8.84 8.02 -9.68
C PRO A 68 7.76 7.20 -8.96
N ASN A 69 7.33 7.55 -7.74
CA ASN A 69 6.34 6.80 -6.96
C ASN A 69 5.01 6.64 -7.71
N SER A 70 4.64 7.64 -8.51
CA SER A 70 3.43 7.60 -9.34
C SER A 70 3.40 6.45 -10.35
N GLU A 71 4.53 5.84 -10.61
CA GLU A 71 4.66 4.67 -11.49
C GLU A 71 4.60 3.33 -10.73
N MET A 72 4.47 3.36 -9.41
CA MET A 72 4.10 2.18 -8.61
C MET A 72 2.57 2.05 -8.62
N THR A 73 2.06 1.12 -9.43
CA THR A 73 0.63 1.05 -9.73
C THR A 73 -0.04 -0.24 -9.30
N THR A 74 0.74 -1.26 -8.96
CA THR A 74 0.21 -2.54 -8.51
C THR A 74 0.86 -2.99 -7.21
N PHE A 75 0.04 -3.65 -6.36
CA PHE A 75 0.43 -4.02 -5.00
C PHE A 75 0.07 -5.48 -4.71
N PRO A 76 0.78 -6.45 -5.34
CA PRO A 76 0.51 -7.87 -5.11
C PRO A 76 0.76 -8.27 -3.66
N HIS A 77 -0.13 -9.10 -3.10
CA HIS A 77 0.02 -9.67 -1.77
C HIS A 77 0.57 -11.09 -1.87
N ASN A 78 1.72 -11.33 -1.26
CA ASN A 78 2.40 -12.63 -1.33
C ASN A 78 1.81 -13.64 -0.33
N TRP A 79 1.55 -13.17 0.89
CA TRP A 79 0.94 -13.96 1.95
C TRP A 79 0.25 -13.07 2.97
N CYS A 80 -0.71 -13.65 3.71
CA CYS A 80 -1.44 -12.98 4.77
C CYS A 80 -1.59 -13.89 5.98
N VAL A 81 -1.61 -13.27 7.16
CA VAL A 81 -1.93 -13.90 8.44
C VAL A 81 -3.04 -13.11 9.12
N CYS A 82 -4.03 -13.82 9.63
CA CYS A 82 -5.12 -13.24 10.39
C CYS A 82 -5.02 -13.62 11.87
N ASP A 83 -5.02 -12.64 12.74
CA ASP A 83 -5.17 -12.80 14.20
C ASP A 83 -6.58 -12.35 14.60
N GLU A 84 -7.52 -13.29 14.67
CA GLU A 84 -8.92 -13.01 15.00
C GLU A 84 -9.08 -12.49 16.43
N GLU A 85 -8.22 -12.91 17.36
CA GLU A 85 -8.28 -12.50 18.75
C GLU A 85 -8.01 -10.99 18.90
N ARG A 86 -7.02 -10.48 18.14
CA ARG A 86 -6.65 -9.06 18.15
C ARG A 86 -7.36 -8.25 17.07
N GLY A 87 -7.97 -8.90 16.09
CA GLY A 87 -8.51 -8.23 14.90
C GLY A 87 -7.42 -7.69 13.98
N TRP A 88 -6.29 -8.39 13.88
CA TRP A 88 -5.17 -7.95 13.04
C TRP A 88 -5.09 -8.75 11.75
N TRP A 89 -4.79 -8.04 10.67
CA TRP A 89 -4.46 -8.61 9.38
C TRP A 89 -3.04 -8.20 8.99
N ILE A 90 -2.16 -9.19 8.80
CA ILE A 90 -0.74 -8.96 8.53
C ILE A 90 -0.44 -9.58 7.17
N CYS A 91 0.18 -8.81 6.28
CA CYS A 91 0.50 -9.29 4.93
C CYS A 91 1.82 -8.74 4.42
N GLU A 92 2.46 -9.48 3.52
CA GLU A 92 3.55 -8.99 2.71
C GLU A 92 3.00 -8.46 1.39
N ILE A 93 3.30 -7.20 1.08
CA ILE A 93 2.85 -6.51 -0.12
C ILE A 93 4.06 -6.14 -0.98
N GLU A 94 4.00 -6.43 -2.27
CA GLU A 94 4.94 -5.88 -3.24
C GLU A 94 4.49 -4.51 -3.69
N ASN A 95 5.43 -3.56 -3.74
CA ASN A 95 5.22 -2.25 -4.35
C ASN A 95 5.85 -2.32 -5.74
N ARG A 96 5.02 -2.57 -6.74
CA ARG A 96 5.46 -2.88 -8.11
C ARG A 96 5.30 -1.69 -9.03
N PHE A 97 6.39 -1.33 -9.70
CA PHE A 97 6.40 -0.35 -10.77
C PHE A 97 5.78 -0.91 -12.05
N ASP A 98 5.23 -0.02 -12.86
CA ASP A 98 4.82 -0.34 -14.22
C ASP A 98 6.02 -0.83 -15.05
N ASP A 99 5.76 -1.65 -16.08
CA ASP A 99 6.78 -2.13 -16.99
C ASP A 99 7.49 -0.93 -17.64
N PRO A 100 8.81 -0.79 -17.45
CA PRO A 100 9.55 0.29 -18.08
C PRO A 100 9.77 0.09 -19.60
N GLY A 101 9.36 -1.06 -20.13
CA GLY A 101 9.49 -1.43 -21.53
C GLY A 101 10.44 -2.61 -21.82
N ASP A 102 11.00 -3.22 -20.77
CA ASP A 102 11.90 -4.38 -20.90
C ASP A 102 11.24 -5.71 -20.48
N GLY A 103 9.99 -5.68 -20.04
CA GLY A 103 9.22 -6.84 -19.63
C GLY A 103 9.65 -7.43 -18.28
N LYS A 104 10.50 -6.75 -17.53
CA LYS A 104 10.95 -7.21 -16.20
C LYS A 104 10.11 -6.60 -15.08
N ILE A 105 10.05 -7.33 -13.99
CA ILE A 105 9.37 -6.87 -12.76
C ILE A 105 10.37 -6.10 -11.89
N TYR A 106 9.94 -4.91 -11.47
CA TYR A 106 10.66 -4.04 -10.54
C TYR A 106 9.75 -3.77 -9.35
N GLU A 107 10.08 -4.38 -8.22
CA GLU A 107 9.26 -4.30 -7.00
C GLU A 107 10.10 -4.40 -5.74
N ALA A 108 9.57 -3.86 -4.65
CA ALA A 108 10.11 -4.02 -3.31
C ALA A 108 8.98 -4.26 -2.32
N SER A 109 9.20 -5.17 -1.37
CA SER A 109 8.17 -5.58 -0.42
C SER A 109 8.19 -4.77 0.87
N ASN A 110 7.01 -4.71 1.51
CA ASN A 110 6.86 -4.32 2.90
C ASN A 110 5.90 -5.27 3.62
N ILE A 111 6.01 -5.32 4.94
CA ILE A 111 5.02 -5.98 5.80
C ILE A 111 4.03 -4.92 6.26
N THR A 112 2.76 -5.14 5.96
CA THR A 112 1.66 -4.28 6.39
C THR A 112 0.91 -4.93 7.54
N ILE A 113 0.74 -4.20 8.64
CA ILE A 113 -0.05 -4.61 9.81
C ILE A 113 -1.28 -3.73 9.86
N LEU A 114 -2.45 -4.32 9.62
CA LEU A 114 -3.76 -3.67 9.69
C LEU A 114 -4.47 -4.08 10.97
N LYS A 115 -5.07 -3.11 11.67
CA LYS A 115 -5.90 -3.36 12.85
C LYS A 115 -7.34 -3.01 12.53
N TYR A 116 -8.21 -4.02 12.56
CA TYR A 116 -9.61 -3.89 12.20
C TYR A 116 -10.41 -3.21 13.31
N ALA A 117 -11.33 -2.33 12.94
CA ALA A 117 -12.17 -1.58 13.86
C ALA A 117 -13.67 -1.89 13.75
N GLY A 118 -14.05 -2.80 12.84
CA GLY A 118 -15.44 -3.07 12.50
C GLY A 118 -15.92 -2.25 11.29
N ASP A 119 -17.12 -2.54 10.85
CA ASP A 119 -17.78 -1.83 9.74
C ASP A 119 -16.95 -1.73 8.44
N GLY A 120 -16.11 -2.74 8.18
CA GLY A 120 -15.25 -2.78 7.00
C GLY A 120 -14.05 -1.84 7.07
N GLN A 121 -13.74 -1.25 8.23
CA GLN A 121 -12.69 -0.24 8.38
C GLN A 121 -11.55 -0.68 9.30
N PHE A 122 -10.37 -0.15 9.03
CA PHE A 122 -9.17 -0.33 9.85
C PHE A 122 -8.88 0.95 10.65
N SER A 123 -8.55 0.77 11.93
CA SER A 123 -8.16 1.87 12.81
C SER A 123 -6.68 2.19 12.76
N SER A 124 -5.87 1.30 12.18
CA SER A 124 -4.42 1.49 12.12
C SER A 124 -3.82 0.69 10.98
N GLU A 125 -2.80 1.27 10.36
CA GLU A 125 -1.86 0.59 9.47
C GLU A 125 -0.43 0.92 9.88
N GLU A 126 0.44 -0.08 9.85
CA GLU A 126 1.88 0.09 9.97
C GLU A 126 2.58 -0.64 8.84
N ASP A 127 3.42 0.08 8.08
CA ASP A 127 4.27 -0.46 7.03
C ASP A 127 5.70 -0.62 7.52
N VAL A 128 6.13 -1.87 7.67
CA VAL A 128 7.45 -2.23 8.19
C VAL A 128 8.33 -2.72 7.05
N TYR A 129 9.40 -2.01 6.78
CA TYR A 129 10.37 -2.37 5.74
C TYR A 129 11.71 -1.68 5.96
N ASN A 130 12.71 -2.09 5.19
CA ASN A 130 13.97 -1.38 5.10
C ASN A 130 13.95 -0.42 3.91
N PRO A 131 13.86 0.90 4.13
CA PRO A 131 13.84 1.87 3.03
C PRO A 131 15.02 1.76 2.07
N ALA A 132 16.19 1.31 2.56
CA ALA A 132 17.38 1.11 1.74
C ALA A 132 17.19 0.02 0.66
N ALA A 133 16.23 -0.88 0.82
CA ALA A 133 15.91 -1.90 -0.17
C ALA A 133 15.16 -1.32 -1.39
N PHE A 134 14.43 -0.21 -1.22
CA PHE A 134 13.72 0.46 -2.31
C PHE A 134 14.65 1.19 -3.27
N ALA A 135 15.69 1.85 -2.77
CA ALA A 135 16.57 2.68 -3.58
C ALA A 135 17.20 1.95 -4.79
N PRO A 136 17.73 0.71 -4.66
CA PRO A 136 18.24 -0.04 -5.80
C PRO A 136 17.17 -0.38 -6.84
N VAL A 137 15.95 -0.70 -6.39
CA VAL A 137 14.82 -1.02 -7.28
C VAL A 137 14.41 0.20 -8.09
N VAL A 138 14.22 1.34 -7.44
CA VAL A 138 13.90 2.63 -8.09
C VAL A 138 14.95 2.98 -9.12
N LYS A 139 16.24 2.90 -8.74
CA LYS A 139 17.36 3.21 -9.65
C LYS A 139 17.39 2.29 -10.87
N ALA A 140 17.18 0.99 -10.67
CA ALA A 140 17.15 0.02 -11.76
C ALA A 140 15.98 0.26 -12.70
N TRP A 141 14.79 0.52 -12.16
CA TRP A 141 13.59 0.85 -12.94
C TRP A 141 13.79 2.13 -13.76
N MET A 142 14.31 3.20 -13.14
CA MET A 142 14.60 4.45 -13.84
C MET A 142 15.60 4.28 -15.01
N ALA A 143 16.64 3.47 -14.80
CA ALA A 143 17.61 3.16 -15.85
C ALA A 143 16.96 2.39 -16.99
N ALA A 144 16.13 1.39 -16.70
CA ALA A 144 15.38 0.63 -17.69
C ALA A 144 14.38 1.53 -18.45
N LYS A 145 13.65 2.38 -17.74
CA LYS A 145 12.71 3.34 -18.34
C LYS A 145 13.40 4.27 -19.32
N LYS A 146 14.56 4.82 -18.94
CA LYS A 146 15.36 5.68 -19.81
C LYS A 146 15.85 4.94 -21.06
N ALA A 147 16.28 3.68 -20.90
CA ALA A 147 16.80 2.87 -22.01
C ALA A 147 15.73 2.47 -23.04
N HIS A 148 14.47 2.37 -22.61
CA HIS A 148 13.35 1.90 -23.42
C HIS A 148 12.31 2.98 -23.75
N SER A 149 12.51 4.22 -23.27
CA SER A 149 11.69 5.34 -23.71
C SER A 149 12.10 5.75 -25.13
N PRO A 150 11.13 5.95 -26.04
CA PRO A 150 11.47 6.55 -27.34
C PRO A 150 12.09 7.93 -27.09
N GLU A 151 13.20 8.22 -27.75
CA GLU A 151 13.77 9.56 -27.71
C GLU A 151 12.71 10.57 -28.16
N ALA A 152 12.51 11.57 -27.29
CA ALA A 152 11.61 12.66 -27.62
C ALA A 152 12.20 13.54 -28.72
#